data_0ed5f33e63b674a3c900efdd3478ee3b
#
_entry.id   0ed5f33e63b674a3c900efdd3478ee3b
#
_cell.length_a   1.000
_cell.length_b   1.000
_cell.length_c   1.000
_cell.angle_alpha   90.00
_cell.angle_beta   90.00
_cell.angle_gamma   90.00
#
_symmetry.space_group_name_H-M   'P 1'
#
loop_
_entity.id
_entity.type
_entity.pdbx_description
1 polymer ?
#
loop_
_entity_poly.entity_id
_entity_poly.type
_entity_poly.pdbx_seq_one_letter_code
_entity_poly.pdbx_strand_id
1 'polypeptide(L)'
;MTLDRAFRLKTVAAGDILIDTRGGTARLDKVYRLNPAAAWLWNKAKDRDFSEEDLVAWLCEEYEISRQQACEDVHCLLEDWIKNGIAN
;
A
#
# COMPACT_ATOMS: atom_id res chain seq x y z
N MET A 1 -7.86 -10.40 2.48
CA MET A 1 -7.53 -9.01 2.84
C MET A 1 -7.79 -8.12 1.65
N THR A 2 -8.35 -6.96 1.86
CA THR A 2 -8.64 -6.00 0.78
C THR A 2 -8.19 -4.60 1.18
N LEU A 3 -7.90 -3.76 0.19
CA LEU A 3 -7.63 -2.35 0.42
C LEU A 3 -8.94 -1.58 0.50
N ASP A 4 -8.99 -0.61 1.42
CA ASP A 4 -10.19 0.22 1.59
C ASP A 4 -10.35 1.15 0.38
N ARG A 5 -11.54 1.16 -0.21
CA ARG A 5 -11.85 1.95 -1.41
C ARG A 5 -11.89 3.46 -1.15
N ALA A 6 -11.90 3.86 0.12
CA ALA A 6 -11.88 5.28 0.46
C ALA A 6 -10.52 5.94 0.21
N PHE A 7 -9.47 5.14 0.04
CA PHE A 7 -8.13 5.66 -0.23
C PHE A 7 -7.89 5.79 -1.72
N ARG A 8 -7.23 6.88 -2.10
CA ARG A 8 -6.84 7.15 -3.49
C ARG A 8 -5.34 7.40 -3.56
N LEU A 9 -4.69 6.77 -4.52
CA LEU A 9 -3.27 7.03 -4.78
C LEU A 9 -3.15 8.24 -5.69
N LYS A 10 -2.27 9.15 -5.31
CA LYS A 10 -1.98 10.34 -6.11
C LYS A 10 -0.48 10.54 -6.19
N THR A 11 0.01 10.81 -7.39
CA THR A 11 1.42 11.13 -7.60
C THR A 11 1.56 12.65 -7.62
N VAL A 12 2.42 13.15 -6.73
CA VAL A 12 2.75 14.58 -6.64
C VAL A 12 4.26 14.74 -6.81
N ALA A 13 4.74 15.99 -6.86
CA ALA A 13 6.16 16.25 -7.09
C ALA A 13 7.06 15.57 -6.05
N ALA A 14 6.59 15.40 -4.83
CA ALA A 14 7.34 14.78 -3.75
C ALA A 14 7.27 13.25 -3.74
N GLY A 15 6.48 12.63 -4.62
CA GLY A 15 6.32 11.18 -4.70
C GLY A 15 4.86 10.74 -4.67
N ASP A 16 4.65 9.48 -4.29
CA ASP A 16 3.31 8.90 -4.24
C ASP A 16 2.71 9.04 -2.84
N ILE A 17 1.43 9.41 -2.79
CA ILE A 17 0.71 9.56 -1.54
C ILE A 17 -0.65 8.87 -1.63
N LEU A 18 -1.12 8.37 -0.48
CA LEU A 18 -2.50 7.91 -0.34
C LEU A 18 -3.30 8.98 0.40
N ILE A 19 -4.47 9.29 -0.14
CA ILE A 19 -5.38 10.28 0.45
C ILE A 19 -6.62 9.56 0.92
N ASP A 20 -7.01 9.80 2.18
CA ASP A 20 -8.25 9.28 2.74
C ASP A 20 -9.39 10.20 2.31
N THR A 21 -10.34 9.65 1.54
CA THR A 21 -11.47 10.42 1.03
C THR A 21 -12.76 10.19 1.84
N ARG A 22 -12.67 9.49 2.97
CA ARG A 22 -13.85 9.24 3.81
C ARG A 22 -14.37 10.58 4.35
N GLY A 23 -15.68 10.74 4.29
CA GLY A 23 -16.30 12.00 4.71
C GLY A 23 -16.54 12.99 3.56
N GLY A 24 -16.16 12.61 2.32
CA GLY A 24 -16.46 13.41 1.12
C GLY A 24 -15.53 14.58 0.85
N THR A 25 -14.57 14.84 1.74
CA THR A 25 -13.58 15.91 1.57
C THR A 25 -12.19 15.35 1.82
N ALA A 26 -11.26 15.63 0.92
CA ALA A 26 -9.87 15.21 1.11
C ALA A 26 -9.29 15.94 2.33
N ARG A 27 -8.76 15.18 3.28
CA ARG A 27 -8.19 15.73 4.51
C ARG A 27 -6.68 15.67 4.39
N LEU A 28 -6.05 16.82 4.34
CA LEU A 28 -4.60 16.93 4.17
C LEU A 28 -3.83 16.37 5.37
N ASP A 29 -4.46 16.30 6.54
CA ASP A 29 -3.86 15.68 7.72
C ASP A 29 -3.92 14.16 7.71
N LYS A 30 -4.60 13.57 6.72
CA LYS A 30 -4.73 12.12 6.53
C LYS A 30 -4.06 11.67 5.24
N VAL A 31 -2.83 12.10 5.04
CA VAL A 31 -2.03 11.76 3.87
C VAL A 31 -0.92 10.81 4.28
N TYR A 32 -0.78 9.71 3.55
CA TYR A 32 0.24 8.70 3.82
C TYR A 32 1.20 8.61 2.64
N ARG A 33 2.49 8.75 2.92
CA ARG A 33 3.51 8.64 1.88
C ARG A 33 3.82 7.18 1.59
N LEU A 34 3.98 6.87 0.30
CA LEU A 34 4.39 5.54 -0.15
C LEU A 34 5.70 5.66 -0.93
N ASN A 35 6.64 4.75 -0.65
CA ASN A 35 7.79 4.61 -1.53
C ASN A 35 7.35 3.94 -2.84
N PRO A 36 8.18 3.94 -3.90
CA PRO A 36 7.78 3.37 -5.19
C PRO A 36 7.31 1.91 -5.11
N ALA A 37 7.96 1.10 -4.29
CA ALA A 37 7.57 -0.30 -4.14
C ALA A 37 6.21 -0.45 -3.48
N ALA A 38 5.93 0.34 -2.44
CA ALA A 38 4.64 0.32 -1.76
C ALA A 38 3.52 0.81 -2.68
N ALA A 39 3.76 1.86 -3.47
CA ALA A 39 2.80 2.37 -4.44
C ALA A 39 2.50 1.31 -5.51
N TRP A 40 3.52 0.62 -5.98
CA TRP A 40 3.37 -0.46 -6.96
C TRP A 40 2.51 -1.59 -6.39
N LEU A 41 2.78 -2.02 -5.15
CA LEU A 41 2.00 -3.05 -4.49
C LEU A 41 0.56 -2.61 -4.28
N TRP A 42 0.33 -1.36 -3.88
CA TRP A 42 -1.02 -0.83 -3.68
C TRP A 42 -1.81 -0.87 -4.99
N ASN A 43 -1.21 -0.42 -6.09
CA ASN A 43 -1.86 -0.45 -7.40
C ASN A 43 -2.19 -1.87 -7.85
N LYS A 44 -1.33 -2.84 -7.54
CA LYS A 44 -1.56 -4.23 -7.91
C LYS A 44 -2.63 -4.89 -7.04
N ALA A 45 -2.71 -4.51 -5.78
CA ALA A 45 -3.62 -5.12 -4.81
C ALA A 45 -5.01 -4.48 -4.78
N LYS A 46 -5.15 -3.25 -5.25
CA LYS A 46 -6.45 -2.58 -5.21
C LYS A 46 -7.49 -3.35 -6.03
N ASP A 47 -8.74 -3.29 -5.57
CA ASP A 47 -9.88 -3.92 -6.21
C ASP A 47 -9.80 -5.45 -6.28
N ARG A 48 -8.97 -6.07 -5.44
CA ARG A 48 -8.90 -7.53 -5.34
C ARG A 48 -8.65 -7.96 -3.91
N ASP A 49 -8.99 -9.20 -3.63
CA ASP A 49 -8.63 -9.84 -2.38
C ASP A 49 -7.20 -10.34 -2.49
N PHE A 50 -6.40 -10.16 -1.46
CA PHE A 50 -4.99 -10.56 -1.48
C PHE A 50 -4.55 -11.02 -0.08
N SER A 51 -3.45 -11.75 -0.03
CA SER A 51 -2.83 -12.18 1.21
C SER A 51 -1.45 -11.54 1.34
N GLU A 52 -0.87 -11.62 2.54
CA GLU A 52 0.50 -11.19 2.76
C GLU A 52 1.46 -11.94 1.82
N GLU A 53 1.23 -13.25 1.63
CA GLU A 53 2.04 -14.05 0.72
C GLU A 53 1.96 -13.57 -0.72
N ASP A 54 0.79 -13.12 -1.15
CA ASP A 54 0.62 -12.56 -2.49
C ASP A 54 1.52 -11.33 -2.68
N LEU A 55 1.53 -10.44 -1.70
CA LEU A 55 2.38 -9.25 -1.75
C LEU A 55 3.86 -9.61 -1.79
N VAL A 56 4.27 -10.60 -1.00
CA VAL A 56 5.66 -11.08 -0.99
C VAL A 56 6.03 -11.64 -2.36
N ALA A 57 5.18 -12.49 -2.94
CA ALA A 57 5.42 -13.09 -4.24
C ALA A 57 5.53 -12.01 -5.33
N TRP A 58 4.61 -11.06 -5.34
CA TRP A 58 4.62 -9.97 -6.32
C TRP A 58 5.88 -9.12 -6.19
N LEU A 59 6.29 -8.82 -4.96
CA LEU A 59 7.49 -8.02 -4.72
C LEU A 59 8.75 -8.74 -5.21
N CYS A 60 8.85 -10.04 -4.95
CA CYS A 60 9.99 -10.84 -5.43
C CYS A 60 10.05 -10.94 -6.95
N GLU A 61 8.89 -10.96 -7.62
CA GLU A 61 8.83 -11.02 -9.08
C GLU A 61 9.27 -9.71 -9.73
N GLU A 62 8.91 -8.58 -9.11
CA GLU A 62 9.20 -7.26 -9.68
C GLU A 62 10.59 -6.77 -9.33
N TYR A 63 11.06 -7.06 -8.12
CA TYR A 63 12.34 -6.58 -7.61
C TYR A 63 13.27 -7.75 -7.32
N GLU A 64 14.56 -7.56 -7.57
CA GLU A 64 15.57 -8.58 -7.27
C GLU A 64 15.98 -8.52 -5.81
N ILE A 65 15.09 -8.97 -4.94
CA ILE A 65 15.34 -9.04 -3.49
C ILE A 65 15.09 -10.45 -3.00
N SER A 66 15.73 -10.81 -1.88
CA SER A 66 15.53 -12.12 -1.28
C SER A 66 14.09 -12.22 -0.73
N ARG A 67 13.59 -13.46 -0.64
CA ARG A 67 12.28 -13.70 -0.06
C ARG A 67 12.22 -13.23 1.39
N GLN A 68 13.30 -13.39 2.15
CA GLN A 68 13.37 -12.93 3.53
C GLN A 68 13.19 -11.41 3.61
N GLN A 69 13.89 -10.67 2.76
CA GLN A 69 13.77 -9.21 2.73
C GLN A 69 12.36 -8.78 2.32
N ALA A 70 11.80 -9.46 1.31
CA ALA A 70 10.44 -9.18 0.87
C ALA A 70 9.43 -9.43 1.99
N CYS A 71 9.59 -10.50 2.74
CA CYS A 71 8.70 -10.80 3.88
C CYS A 71 8.77 -9.71 4.94
N GLU A 72 9.96 -9.24 5.28
CA GLU A 72 10.14 -8.18 6.26
C GLU A 72 9.52 -6.88 5.80
N ASP A 73 9.78 -6.50 4.56
CA ASP A 73 9.25 -5.26 3.99
C ASP A 73 7.72 -5.27 3.90
N VAL A 74 7.14 -6.37 3.44
CA VAL A 74 5.69 -6.53 3.33
C VAL A 74 5.04 -6.55 4.71
N HIS A 75 5.66 -7.22 5.67
CA HIS A 75 5.12 -7.28 7.02
C HIS A 75 5.01 -5.88 7.64
N CYS A 76 6.08 -5.09 7.55
CA CYS A 76 6.08 -3.72 8.03
C CYS A 76 5.05 -2.86 7.32
N LEU A 77 4.95 -3.00 6.01
CA LEU A 77 3.98 -2.25 5.21
C LEU A 77 2.56 -2.57 5.61
N LEU A 78 2.24 -3.86 5.77
CA LEU A 78 0.90 -4.29 6.15
C LEU A 78 0.53 -3.87 7.57
N GLU A 79 1.49 -3.89 8.50
CA GLU A 79 1.24 -3.38 9.85
C GLU A 79 0.78 -1.93 9.80
N ASP A 80 1.46 -1.09 9.02
CA ASP A 80 1.07 0.30 8.85
C ASP A 80 -0.29 0.44 8.17
N TRP A 81 -0.52 -0.32 7.12
CA TRP A 81 -1.77 -0.26 6.38
C TRP A 81 -2.96 -0.69 7.23
N ILE A 82 -2.81 -1.75 8.02
CA ILE A 82 -3.88 -2.21 8.91
C ILE A 82 -4.11 -1.20 10.02
N LYS A 83 -3.03 -0.70 10.61
CA LYS A 83 -3.11 0.28 11.69
C LYS A 83 -3.84 1.55 11.27
N ASN A 84 -3.66 1.97 10.04
CA ASN A 84 -4.25 3.20 9.50
C ASN A 84 -5.56 2.97 8.74
N GLY A 85 -6.08 1.75 8.76
CA GLY A 85 -7.35 1.44 8.10
C GLY A 85 -7.28 1.37 6.58
N ILE A 86 -6.08 1.29 6.02
CA ILE A 86 -5.88 1.20 4.57
C ILE A 86 -6.19 -0.22 4.08
N ALA A 87 -5.83 -1.23 4.86
CA ALA A 87 -6.08 -2.63 4.55
C ALA A 87 -6.90 -3.29 5.66
N ASN A 88 -7.72 -4.25 5.27
CA ASN A 88 -8.56 -5.04 6.18
C ASN A 88 -8.39 -6.52 5.90
#